data_9f513abc8831c15d994518513ba1c169
#
_entry.id   9f513abc8831c15d994518513ba1c169
#
_cell.length_a   1.000
_cell.length_b   1.000
_cell.length_c   1.000
_cell.angle_alpha   90.00
_cell.angle_beta   90.00
_cell.angle_gamma   90.00
#
_symmetry.space_group_name_H-M   'P 1'
#
loop_
_entity.id
_entity.type
_entity.pdbx_description
1 polymer ?
#
loop_
_entity_poly.entity_id
_entity_poly.type
_entity_poly.pdbx_seq_one_letter_code
_entity_poly.pdbx_strand_id
1 'polypeptide(L)'
;TNETSYADYTTSALTASTVIDVRFAAKKTVSVTANPLSATKDEVLAGKNLPVITFTPNTIAGQKVQYKNASGALSDKLPAADGVYTIVATSPETAEYAALKDENMKFTVSKANVLNYNVETAGQGTVTAKMGSTDMASGNEIINGQPAVFTIIANPGFLLNKIVVNGTAVSALPKGALNKDNTISYTYTTASL
;
A
#
# COMPACT_ATOMS: atom_id res chain seq x y z
N THR A 1 -11.40 -34.82 10.26
CA THR A 1 -10.56 -35.53 11.23
C THR A 1 -9.36 -36.09 10.50
N ASN A 2 -8.21 -35.37 10.62
CA ASN A 2 -6.93 -35.88 10.14
C ASN A 2 -6.47 -36.92 11.18
N GLU A 3 -6.57 -38.17 10.85
CA GLU A 3 -5.85 -39.19 11.57
C GLU A 3 -4.37 -39.03 11.26
N THR A 4 -3.60 -38.52 12.23
CA THR A 4 -2.15 -38.62 12.22
C THR A 4 -1.80 -40.10 12.34
N SER A 5 -1.17 -40.69 11.32
CA SER A 5 -0.66 -42.05 11.42
C SER A 5 0.42 -42.08 12.49
N TYR A 6 0.17 -42.75 13.58
CA TYR A 6 1.18 -43.07 14.57
C TYR A 6 2.04 -44.20 14.04
N ALA A 7 3.35 -44.09 14.20
CA ALA A 7 4.21 -45.22 13.89
C ALA A 7 3.96 -46.32 14.93
N ASP A 8 3.52 -47.46 14.47
CA ASP A 8 3.38 -48.66 15.33
C ASP A 8 4.78 -49.18 15.62
N TYR A 9 5.09 -49.32 16.89
CA TYR A 9 6.34 -49.95 17.34
C TYR A 9 6.04 -51.35 17.83
N THR A 10 6.59 -52.35 17.12
CA THR A 10 6.46 -53.76 17.49
C THR A 10 7.78 -54.21 18.07
N THR A 11 7.75 -54.69 19.30
CA THR A 11 8.90 -55.36 19.91
C THR A 11 8.95 -56.84 19.50
N SER A 12 10.16 -57.41 19.41
CA SER A 12 10.29 -58.87 19.43
C SER A 12 9.80 -59.43 20.76
N ALA A 13 9.46 -60.74 20.80
CA ALA A 13 8.95 -61.35 22.01
C ALA A 13 9.84 -61.06 23.22
N LEU A 14 9.25 -60.50 24.28
CA LEU A 14 9.96 -60.10 25.49
C LEU A 14 10.25 -61.35 26.33
N THR A 15 11.51 -61.66 26.53
CA THR A 15 12.00 -62.84 27.32
C THR A 15 12.46 -62.48 28.72
N ALA A 16 12.45 -61.19 29.07
CA ALA A 16 12.85 -60.66 30.37
C ALA A 16 12.08 -59.34 30.67
N SER A 17 12.15 -58.89 31.92
CA SER A 17 11.60 -57.58 32.29
C SER A 17 12.22 -56.50 31.45
N THR A 18 11.40 -55.78 30.68
CA THR A 18 11.84 -54.68 29.78
C THR A 18 11.14 -53.40 30.20
N VAL A 19 11.90 -52.34 30.34
CA VAL A 19 11.34 -50.98 30.55
C VAL A 19 11.34 -50.26 29.20
N ILE A 20 10.16 -49.78 28.80
CA ILE A 20 9.99 -48.93 27.62
C ILE A 20 9.85 -47.49 28.11
N ASP A 21 10.85 -46.65 27.81
CA ASP A 21 10.82 -45.22 28.11
C ASP A 21 10.38 -44.46 26.85
N VAL A 22 9.16 -43.91 26.87
CA VAL A 22 8.61 -43.16 25.76
C VAL A 22 8.69 -41.67 26.07
N ARG A 23 9.36 -40.93 25.23
CA ARG A 23 9.50 -39.47 25.36
C ARG A 23 8.86 -38.76 24.22
N PHE A 24 8.08 -37.76 24.56
CA PHE A 24 7.46 -36.85 23.59
C PHE A 24 8.22 -35.53 23.52
N ALA A 25 8.36 -34.99 22.32
CA ALA A 25 8.90 -33.66 22.08
C ALA A 25 7.77 -32.75 21.57
N ALA A 26 7.82 -31.48 21.94
CA ALA A 26 6.91 -30.50 21.38
C ALA A 26 7.16 -30.32 19.88
N LYS A 27 6.11 -30.12 19.10
CA LYS A 27 6.23 -29.75 17.69
C LYS A 27 6.96 -28.41 17.56
N LYS A 28 7.68 -28.24 16.46
CA LYS A 28 8.33 -26.98 16.12
C LYS A 28 7.28 -25.92 15.79
N THR A 29 7.62 -24.65 16.00
CA THR A 29 6.77 -23.51 15.66
C THR A 29 7.04 -23.02 14.25
N VAL A 30 5.98 -22.54 13.58
CA VAL A 30 6.08 -21.75 12.36
C VAL A 30 6.06 -20.28 12.75
N SER A 31 6.93 -19.47 12.17
CA SER A 31 6.89 -18.00 12.30
C SER A 31 6.54 -17.34 10.97
N VAL A 32 6.04 -16.12 11.02
CA VAL A 32 5.70 -15.33 9.85
C VAL A 32 6.11 -13.87 10.05
N THR A 33 6.58 -13.24 8.97
CA THR A 33 6.94 -11.81 8.95
C THR A 33 6.35 -11.16 7.71
N ALA A 34 6.13 -9.85 7.77
CA ALA A 34 5.66 -9.03 6.65
C ALA A 34 6.44 -7.72 6.56
N ASN A 35 6.83 -7.32 5.36
CA ASN A 35 7.50 -6.05 5.10
C ASN A 35 7.31 -5.63 3.64
N PRO A 36 6.99 -4.34 3.33
CA PRO A 36 6.63 -3.27 4.25
C PRO A 36 5.24 -3.48 4.88
N LEU A 37 4.89 -2.64 5.87
CA LEU A 37 3.58 -2.69 6.54
C LEU A 37 2.68 -1.49 6.18
N SER A 38 3.06 -0.73 5.15
CA SER A 38 2.23 0.35 4.62
C SER A 38 2.58 0.67 3.17
N ALA A 39 1.60 1.15 2.42
CA ALA A 39 1.75 1.74 1.09
C ALA A 39 0.65 2.77 0.86
N THR A 40 0.83 3.65 -0.12
CA THR A 40 -0.25 4.49 -0.62
C THR A 40 -1.19 3.68 -1.52
N LYS A 41 -2.41 4.14 -1.70
CA LYS A 41 -3.37 3.54 -2.64
C LYS A 41 -2.77 3.38 -4.05
N ASP A 42 -2.06 4.42 -4.52
CA ASP A 42 -1.46 4.40 -5.86
C ASP A 42 -0.36 3.37 -5.99
N GLU A 43 0.46 3.20 -4.94
CA GLU A 43 1.48 2.14 -4.92
C GLU A 43 0.85 0.75 -4.95
N VAL A 44 -0.23 0.53 -4.20
CA VAL A 44 -0.97 -0.74 -4.21
C VAL A 44 -1.54 -1.02 -5.60
N LEU A 45 -2.17 -0.02 -6.24
CA LEU A 45 -2.71 -0.15 -7.60
C LEU A 45 -1.62 -0.40 -8.65
N ALA A 46 -0.44 0.20 -8.47
CA ALA A 46 0.72 -0.02 -9.32
C ALA A 46 1.49 -1.31 -9.02
N GLY A 47 1.07 -2.10 -8.02
CA GLY A 47 1.78 -3.30 -7.57
C GLY A 47 3.11 -3.01 -6.88
N LYS A 48 3.31 -1.78 -6.37
CA LYS A 48 4.51 -1.35 -5.66
C LYS A 48 4.29 -1.40 -4.15
N ASN A 49 5.38 -1.55 -3.39
CA ASN A 49 5.39 -1.56 -1.93
C ASN A 49 4.35 -2.51 -1.30
N LEU A 50 4.01 -3.60 -2.01
CA LEU A 50 3.15 -4.64 -1.46
C LEU A 50 3.87 -5.41 -0.35
N PRO A 51 3.17 -5.88 0.69
CA PRO A 51 3.79 -6.64 1.76
C PRO A 51 4.30 -7.98 1.24
N VAL A 52 5.59 -8.23 1.41
CA VAL A 52 6.18 -9.55 1.21
C VAL A 52 6.01 -10.34 2.50
N ILE A 53 5.25 -11.41 2.44
CA ILE A 53 4.96 -12.28 3.60
C ILE A 53 5.89 -13.48 3.53
N THR A 54 6.68 -13.66 4.57
CA THR A 54 7.65 -14.76 4.64
C THR A 54 7.33 -15.68 5.81
N PHE A 55 7.09 -16.95 5.51
CA PHE A 55 6.97 -18.00 6.51
C PHE A 55 8.34 -18.66 6.77
N THR A 56 8.57 -19.09 8.00
CA THR A 56 9.73 -19.88 8.37
C THR A 56 9.29 -21.10 9.20
N PRO A 57 9.40 -22.33 8.64
CA PRO A 57 9.84 -22.64 7.28
C PRO A 57 8.79 -22.27 6.21
N ASN A 58 9.25 -22.02 4.99
CA ASN A 58 8.41 -21.73 3.82
C ASN A 58 8.06 -22.98 2.97
N THR A 59 8.48 -24.16 3.45
CA THR A 59 8.35 -25.44 2.74
C THR A 59 7.09 -26.22 3.08
N ILE A 60 6.25 -25.70 3.99
CA ILE A 60 5.00 -26.37 4.40
C ILE A 60 3.93 -26.09 3.35
N ALA A 61 3.42 -27.13 2.70
CA ALA A 61 2.33 -27.00 1.74
C ALA A 61 1.05 -26.49 2.40
N GLY A 62 0.29 -25.65 1.72
CA GLY A 62 -0.99 -25.13 2.24
C GLY A 62 -0.84 -23.88 3.14
N GLN A 63 0.36 -23.28 3.25
CA GLN A 63 0.51 -21.95 3.83
C GLN A 63 -0.29 -20.94 3.00
N LYS A 64 -1.05 -20.07 3.69
CA LYS A 64 -1.96 -19.13 3.06
C LYS A 64 -1.87 -17.75 3.70
N VAL A 65 -2.04 -16.71 2.88
CA VAL A 65 -2.15 -15.31 3.31
C VAL A 65 -3.47 -14.74 2.82
N GLN A 66 -4.18 -14.05 3.70
CA GLN A 66 -5.38 -13.28 3.38
C GLN A 66 -5.33 -11.92 4.07
N TYR A 67 -6.11 -10.99 3.57
CA TYR A 67 -6.23 -9.64 4.12
C TYR A 67 -7.66 -9.44 4.64
N LYS A 68 -7.77 -9.12 5.93
CA LYS A 68 -9.05 -8.89 6.62
C LYS A 68 -9.26 -7.40 6.79
N ASN A 69 -10.36 -6.86 6.30
CA ASN A 69 -10.73 -5.45 6.48
C ASN A 69 -11.36 -5.19 7.85
N ALA A 70 -11.72 -3.93 8.13
CA ALA A 70 -12.32 -3.53 9.40
C ALA A 70 -13.69 -4.20 9.68
N SER A 71 -14.44 -4.59 8.65
CA SER A 71 -15.72 -5.32 8.81
C SER A 71 -15.52 -6.84 9.00
N GLY A 72 -14.27 -7.33 8.96
CA GLY A 72 -13.94 -8.74 9.11
C GLY A 72 -13.97 -9.55 7.80
N ALA A 73 -14.28 -8.92 6.66
CA ALA A 73 -14.26 -9.59 5.36
C ALA A 73 -12.82 -9.93 4.93
N LEU A 74 -12.64 -11.15 4.43
CA LEU A 74 -11.35 -11.69 3.97
C LEU A 74 -11.21 -11.57 2.45
N SER A 75 -10.01 -11.26 2.00
CA SER A 75 -9.62 -11.22 0.59
C SER A 75 -8.28 -11.91 0.40
N ASP A 76 -8.12 -12.70 -0.65
CA ASP A 76 -6.82 -13.31 -1.02
C ASP A 76 -5.87 -12.29 -1.69
N LYS A 77 -6.39 -11.12 -2.07
CA LYS A 77 -5.61 -10.00 -2.61
C LYS A 77 -5.71 -8.80 -1.67
N LEU A 78 -4.63 -8.05 -1.55
CA LEU A 78 -4.64 -6.79 -0.83
C LEU A 78 -5.61 -5.82 -1.52
N PRO A 79 -6.66 -5.33 -0.82
CA PRO A 79 -7.55 -4.32 -1.38
C PRO A 79 -6.83 -2.98 -1.57
N ALA A 80 -7.16 -2.28 -2.66
CA ALA A 80 -6.58 -0.97 -2.96
C ALA A 80 -7.32 0.21 -2.29
N ALA A 81 -8.42 -0.05 -1.58
CA ALA A 81 -9.10 1.00 -0.81
C ALA A 81 -8.25 1.42 0.39
N ASP A 82 -8.28 2.70 0.71
CA ASP A 82 -7.64 3.20 1.93
C ASP A 82 -8.21 2.53 3.20
N GLY A 83 -7.33 2.27 4.15
CA GLY A 83 -7.72 1.58 5.39
C GLY A 83 -6.61 0.74 6.00
N VAL A 84 -6.93 0.14 7.13
CA VAL A 84 -6.04 -0.80 7.82
C VAL A 84 -6.54 -2.23 7.61
N TYR A 85 -5.68 -3.07 7.08
CA TYR A 85 -5.96 -4.48 6.81
C TYR A 85 -5.15 -5.34 7.77
N THR A 86 -5.80 -6.32 8.39
CA THR A 86 -5.08 -7.34 9.16
C THR A 86 -4.57 -8.40 8.19
N ILE A 87 -3.29 -8.69 8.23
CA ILE A 87 -2.69 -9.81 7.50
C ILE A 87 -3.02 -11.09 8.29
N VAL A 88 -3.76 -11.99 7.67
CA VAL A 88 -4.11 -13.29 8.22
C VAL A 88 -3.21 -14.33 7.58
N ALA A 89 -2.20 -14.78 8.32
CA ALA A 89 -1.27 -15.80 7.86
C ALA A 89 -1.57 -17.12 8.54
N THR A 90 -1.74 -18.18 7.75
CA THR A 90 -2.05 -19.51 8.26
C THR A 90 -1.06 -20.53 7.72
N SER A 91 -0.69 -21.50 8.55
CA SER A 91 0.06 -22.69 8.16
C SER A 91 -0.63 -23.93 8.75
N PRO A 92 -0.86 -24.97 7.98
CA PRO A 92 -1.46 -26.19 8.50
C PRO A 92 -0.52 -26.91 9.46
N GLU A 93 -1.08 -27.73 10.32
CA GLU A 93 -0.33 -28.63 11.16
C GLU A 93 0.30 -29.74 10.31
N THR A 94 1.51 -30.14 10.68
CA THR A 94 2.22 -31.29 10.09
C THR A 94 2.70 -32.24 11.18
N ALA A 95 3.32 -33.36 10.80
CA ALA A 95 3.95 -34.26 11.78
C ALA A 95 5.02 -33.54 12.64
N GLU A 96 5.73 -32.57 12.07
CA GLU A 96 6.88 -31.89 12.69
C GLU A 96 6.55 -30.50 13.23
N TYR A 97 5.58 -29.79 12.63
CA TYR A 97 5.25 -28.39 12.96
C TYR A 97 3.81 -28.26 13.46
N ALA A 98 3.63 -27.40 14.46
CA ALA A 98 2.31 -27.01 14.92
C ALA A 98 1.62 -26.08 13.91
N ALA A 99 0.28 -26.08 13.88
CA ALA A 99 -0.47 -25.12 13.08
C ALA A 99 -0.16 -23.68 13.51
N LEU A 100 -0.15 -22.76 12.53
CA LEU A 100 -0.08 -21.32 12.76
C LEU A 100 -1.36 -20.63 12.29
N LYS A 101 -1.87 -19.73 13.10
CA LYS A 101 -2.77 -18.65 12.68
C LYS A 101 -2.28 -17.36 13.31
N ASP A 102 -1.77 -16.44 12.50
CA ASP A 102 -1.32 -15.12 12.95
C ASP A 102 -2.21 -14.03 12.34
N GLU A 103 -2.74 -13.15 13.20
CA GLU A 103 -3.55 -11.98 12.86
C GLU A 103 -2.99 -10.70 13.52
N ASN A 104 -1.74 -10.71 13.97
CA ASN A 104 -1.14 -9.58 14.68
C ASN A 104 -0.59 -8.51 13.74
N MET A 105 -0.21 -8.89 12.53
CA MET A 105 0.35 -7.99 11.55
C MET A 105 -0.74 -7.17 10.87
N LYS A 106 -0.48 -5.87 10.73
CA LYS A 106 -1.40 -4.95 10.06
C LYS A 106 -0.69 -4.25 8.91
N PHE A 107 -1.40 -4.10 7.79
CA PHE A 107 -0.94 -3.33 6.65
C PHE A 107 -1.86 -2.12 6.45
N THR A 108 -1.27 -0.93 6.31
CA THR A 108 -2.02 0.31 6.12
C THR A 108 -1.94 0.75 4.67
N VAL A 109 -3.09 0.88 4.02
CA VAL A 109 -3.23 1.58 2.73
C VAL A 109 -3.65 3.01 3.06
N SER A 110 -2.76 3.99 2.81
CA SER A 110 -3.05 5.40 3.02
C SER A 110 -3.78 6.00 1.82
N LYS A 111 -4.53 7.08 2.07
CA LYS A 111 -5.15 7.83 0.98
C LYS A 111 -4.11 8.28 -0.03
N ALA A 112 -4.50 8.30 -1.29
CA ALA A 112 -3.71 8.98 -2.31
C ALA A 112 -3.62 10.47 -1.98
N ASN A 113 -2.49 11.09 -2.31
CA ASN A 113 -2.38 12.53 -2.24
C ASN A 113 -3.32 13.17 -3.30
N VAL A 114 -3.86 14.34 -3.00
CA VAL A 114 -4.73 15.06 -3.94
C VAL A 114 -4.10 16.38 -4.36
N LEU A 115 -4.32 16.75 -5.62
CA LEU A 115 -3.91 18.03 -6.18
C LEU A 115 -4.98 19.07 -5.89
N ASN A 116 -4.70 20.03 -4.98
CA ASN A 116 -5.58 21.15 -4.72
C ASN A 116 -4.97 22.42 -5.29
N TYR A 117 -5.77 23.19 -6.04
CA TYR A 117 -5.38 24.48 -6.57
C TYR A 117 -6.59 25.40 -6.73
N ASN A 118 -6.36 26.70 -6.63
CA ASN A 118 -7.38 27.73 -6.80
C ASN A 118 -6.74 29.07 -7.19
N VAL A 119 -7.56 29.99 -7.65
CA VAL A 119 -7.22 31.42 -7.73
C VAL A 119 -7.71 32.08 -6.44
N GLU A 120 -6.80 32.80 -5.75
CA GLU A 120 -7.06 33.40 -4.43
C GLU A 120 -8.26 34.36 -4.46
N THR A 121 -8.34 35.17 -5.51
CA THR A 121 -9.47 36.13 -5.71
C THR A 121 -10.22 35.79 -6.97
N ALA A 122 -11.48 35.42 -6.83
CA ALA A 122 -12.38 35.12 -7.96
C ALA A 122 -12.44 36.27 -8.93
N GLY A 123 -12.50 35.98 -10.22
CA GLY A 123 -12.62 36.95 -11.30
C GLY A 123 -11.30 37.58 -11.77
N GLN A 124 -10.18 37.36 -11.10
CA GLN A 124 -8.87 37.85 -11.54
C GLN A 124 -8.21 36.97 -12.58
N GLY A 125 -8.63 35.71 -12.71
CA GLY A 125 -8.07 34.79 -13.68
C GLY A 125 -8.62 33.37 -13.51
N THR A 126 -8.02 32.44 -14.22
CA THR A 126 -8.31 31.01 -14.14
C THR A 126 -7.02 30.21 -13.99
N VAL A 127 -7.14 29.01 -13.43
CA VAL A 127 -6.06 28.03 -13.36
C VAL A 127 -6.59 26.66 -13.73
N THR A 128 -5.85 25.94 -14.56
CA THR A 128 -6.08 24.54 -14.90
C THR A 128 -4.80 23.76 -14.71
N ALA A 129 -4.89 22.45 -14.52
CA ALA A 129 -3.73 21.60 -14.32
C ALA A 129 -3.80 20.35 -15.19
N LYS A 130 -2.62 19.84 -15.56
CA LYS A 130 -2.43 18.54 -16.21
C LYS A 130 -1.30 17.77 -15.52
N MET A 131 -1.44 16.43 -15.50
CA MET A 131 -0.34 15.53 -15.20
C MET A 131 -0.15 14.57 -16.39
N GLY A 132 1.00 14.67 -17.05
CA GLY A 132 1.18 14.06 -18.37
C GLY A 132 0.17 14.62 -19.37
N SER A 133 -0.65 13.76 -20.00
CA SER A 133 -1.74 14.14 -20.91
C SER A 133 -3.11 14.29 -20.24
N THR A 134 -3.22 13.99 -18.94
CA THR A 134 -4.49 13.94 -18.22
C THR A 134 -4.83 15.30 -17.60
N ASP A 135 -6.04 15.80 -17.88
CA ASP A 135 -6.58 17.00 -17.21
C ASP A 135 -6.91 16.66 -15.75
N MET A 136 -6.47 17.51 -14.84
CA MET A 136 -6.61 17.34 -13.39
C MET A 136 -7.53 18.43 -12.85
N ALA A 137 -8.69 18.05 -12.32
CA ALA A 137 -9.50 18.97 -11.52
C ALA A 137 -8.90 19.14 -10.12
N SER A 138 -9.15 20.28 -9.46
CA SER A 138 -8.79 20.45 -8.04
C SER A 138 -9.53 19.41 -7.20
N GLY A 139 -8.78 18.71 -6.33
CA GLY A 139 -9.28 17.57 -5.55
C GLY A 139 -9.05 16.19 -6.20
N ASN A 140 -8.55 16.12 -7.43
CA ASN A 140 -8.21 14.83 -8.05
C ASN A 140 -6.95 14.23 -7.39
N GLU A 141 -6.92 12.90 -7.32
CA GLU A 141 -5.73 12.15 -6.86
C GLU A 141 -4.55 12.40 -7.81
N ILE A 142 -3.37 12.69 -7.24
CA ILE A 142 -2.15 12.92 -8.04
C ILE A 142 -1.60 11.61 -8.61
N ILE A 143 -0.93 11.72 -9.75
CA ILE A 143 -0.16 10.61 -10.33
C ILE A 143 1.27 10.69 -9.78
N ASN A 144 1.61 9.84 -8.82
CA ASN A 144 2.92 9.85 -8.16
C ASN A 144 4.08 9.77 -9.16
N GLY A 145 5.10 10.58 -8.90
CA GLY A 145 6.31 10.66 -9.72
C GLY A 145 6.15 11.47 -10.99
N GLN A 146 4.99 12.11 -11.23
CA GLN A 146 4.78 13.02 -12.36
C GLN A 146 4.69 14.48 -11.90
N PRO A 147 5.26 15.43 -12.66
CA PRO A 147 5.03 16.85 -12.40
C PRO A 147 3.62 17.26 -12.80
N ALA A 148 3.05 18.21 -12.07
CA ALA A 148 1.83 18.90 -12.48
C ALA A 148 2.19 20.16 -13.29
N VAL A 149 1.57 20.34 -14.45
CA VAL A 149 1.70 21.50 -15.30
C VAL A 149 0.45 22.34 -15.17
N PHE A 150 0.61 23.55 -14.63
CA PHE A 150 -0.48 24.52 -14.47
C PHE A 150 -0.47 25.53 -15.62
N THR A 151 -1.64 25.71 -16.24
CA THR A 151 -1.90 26.84 -17.12
C THR A 151 -2.69 27.87 -16.33
N ILE A 152 -2.11 29.05 -16.14
CA ILE A 152 -2.69 30.17 -15.40
C ILE A 152 -3.00 31.26 -16.39
N ILE A 153 -4.22 31.76 -16.41
CA ILE A 153 -4.65 32.86 -17.30
C ILE A 153 -5.12 34.01 -16.42
N ALA A 154 -4.40 35.14 -16.48
CA ALA A 154 -4.82 36.37 -15.84
C ALA A 154 -5.79 37.13 -16.78
N ASN A 155 -6.93 37.57 -16.24
CA ASN A 155 -7.92 38.37 -16.97
C ASN A 155 -7.36 39.77 -17.33
N PRO A 156 -7.94 40.49 -18.33
CA PRO A 156 -7.52 41.84 -18.68
C PRO A 156 -7.47 42.75 -17.44
N GLY A 157 -6.34 43.47 -17.28
CA GLY A 157 -6.11 44.37 -16.14
C GLY A 157 -5.46 43.70 -14.94
N PHE A 158 -5.19 42.38 -15.00
CA PHE A 158 -4.50 41.63 -13.90
C PHE A 158 -3.19 41.02 -14.38
N LEU A 159 -2.26 40.83 -13.42
CA LEU A 159 -0.99 40.14 -13.62
C LEU A 159 -0.81 39.07 -12.56
N LEU A 160 -0.12 38.01 -12.90
CA LEU A 160 0.32 37.03 -11.92
C LEU A 160 1.33 37.66 -10.98
N ASN A 161 0.98 37.77 -9.70
CA ASN A 161 1.83 38.40 -8.68
C ASN A 161 2.53 37.36 -7.81
N LYS A 162 1.89 36.19 -7.58
CA LYS A 162 2.40 35.18 -6.65
C LYS A 162 1.90 33.79 -7.02
N ILE A 163 2.75 32.80 -6.85
CA ILE A 163 2.39 31.39 -6.79
C ILE A 163 2.83 30.86 -5.43
N VAL A 164 1.99 30.13 -4.74
CA VAL A 164 2.30 29.47 -3.46
C VAL A 164 2.13 27.97 -3.64
N VAL A 165 3.14 27.18 -3.29
CA VAL A 165 3.12 25.73 -3.35
C VAL A 165 3.38 25.20 -1.93
N ASN A 166 2.44 24.44 -1.37
CA ASN A 166 2.53 23.89 -0.02
C ASN A 166 2.90 24.97 1.04
N GLY A 167 2.25 26.14 0.95
CA GLY A 167 2.49 27.27 1.86
C GLY A 167 3.74 28.11 1.57
N THR A 168 4.58 27.70 0.63
CA THR A 168 5.83 28.41 0.29
C THR A 168 5.67 29.18 -1.03
N ALA A 169 6.05 30.46 -1.04
CA ALA A 169 6.04 31.26 -2.26
C ALA A 169 7.13 30.79 -3.23
N VAL A 170 6.76 30.67 -4.50
CA VAL A 170 7.71 30.39 -5.59
C VAL A 170 8.62 31.59 -5.78
N SER A 171 9.92 31.39 -5.78
CA SER A 171 10.93 32.47 -5.83
C SER A 171 11.01 33.16 -7.19
N ALA A 172 10.71 32.44 -8.28
CA ALA A 172 10.71 33.01 -9.64
C ALA A 172 9.40 32.67 -10.34
N LEU A 173 8.63 33.72 -10.68
CA LEU A 173 7.40 33.56 -11.42
C LEU A 173 7.67 33.23 -12.90
N PRO A 174 6.83 32.40 -13.54
CA PRO A 174 6.92 32.13 -14.96
C PRO A 174 6.68 33.40 -15.79
N LYS A 175 7.31 33.45 -16.97
CA LYS A 175 7.12 34.56 -17.90
C LYS A 175 5.75 34.49 -18.54
N GLY A 176 5.01 35.58 -18.53
CA GLY A 176 3.69 35.70 -19.15
C GLY A 176 3.76 35.91 -20.66
N ALA A 177 2.79 35.39 -21.37
CA ALA A 177 2.55 35.65 -22.78
C ALA A 177 1.20 36.37 -22.97
N LEU A 178 1.20 37.57 -23.60
CA LEU A 178 0.00 38.31 -23.87
C LEU A 178 -0.78 37.66 -25.04
N ASN A 179 -2.05 37.40 -24.79
CA ASN A 179 -2.99 36.85 -25.77
C ASN A 179 -3.73 37.95 -26.55
N LYS A 180 -4.35 37.56 -27.66
CA LYS A 180 -5.12 38.48 -28.52
C LYS A 180 -6.33 39.12 -27.85
N ASP A 181 -6.86 38.49 -26.80
CA ASP A 181 -7.99 38.91 -25.98
C ASP A 181 -7.56 39.76 -24.75
N ASN A 182 -6.32 40.22 -24.73
CA ASN A 182 -5.72 40.98 -23.64
C ASN A 182 -5.61 40.20 -22.31
N THR A 183 -5.77 38.88 -22.30
CA THR A 183 -5.38 38.01 -21.18
C THR A 183 -3.90 37.74 -21.22
N ILE A 184 -3.32 37.28 -20.09
CA ILE A 184 -1.92 36.87 -20.04
C ILE A 184 -1.85 35.41 -19.56
N SER A 185 -1.23 34.56 -20.36
CA SER A 185 -1.03 33.15 -20.03
C SER A 185 0.33 32.92 -19.41
N TYR A 186 0.34 32.11 -18.35
CA TYR A 186 1.55 31.64 -17.67
C TYR A 186 1.53 30.11 -17.57
N THR A 187 2.69 29.49 -17.67
CA THR A 187 2.84 28.06 -17.43
C THR A 187 3.76 27.84 -16.24
N TYR A 188 3.30 27.10 -15.23
CA TYR A 188 4.08 26.72 -14.07
C TYR A 188 4.11 25.20 -13.97
N THR A 189 5.30 24.62 -13.77
CA THR A 189 5.50 23.17 -13.63
C THR A 189 6.10 22.89 -12.25
N THR A 190 5.48 21.99 -11.49
CA THR A 190 6.03 21.53 -10.22
C THR A 190 7.23 20.61 -10.45
N ALA A 191 8.02 20.35 -9.40
CA ALA A 191 8.80 19.13 -9.35
C ALA A 191 7.87 17.90 -9.41
N SER A 192 8.44 16.72 -9.64
CA SER A 192 7.66 15.47 -9.53
C SER A 192 7.05 15.36 -8.13
N LEU A 193 5.75 15.06 -8.10
CA LEU A 193 4.94 14.98 -6.88
C LEU A 193 4.93 13.55 -6.35
#